data_2d2cb62d21fd78da1ed3ecd4c3c21da4
#
_entry.id   2d2cb62d21fd78da1ed3ecd4c3c21da4
#
_cell.length_a   1.000
_cell.length_b   1.000
_cell.length_c   1.000
_cell.angle_alpha   90.00
_cell.angle_beta   90.00
_cell.angle_gamma   90.00
#
_symmetry.space_group_name_H-M   'P 1'
#
loop_
_entity.id
_entity.type
_entity.pdbx_description
1 polymer ?
#
loop_
_entity_poly.entity_id
_entity_poly.type
_entity_poly.pdbx_seq_one_letter_code
_entity_poly.pdbx_strand_id
1 'polypeptide(L)'
;MTKDFGISVGTVGTGAWHSADGGETWRRVGKGLWNESRVFGLTVHPTKAEILYAGTDDGIYRSQDRGVSFERLDSPMNTMHVWKIAIDPMDPDTVFAGTRPAALFRSRDAGKSWQQLTVDMAEECENVRIPRVTSLAVDPSDHRVVWAGVEVDGVRRSLDGGETWSRIAGGLKDPDIHDVAVGVGESKTVLTSTPREIFASTDTGQSWQGLGVAKHFHFPYCRSLALRADDPKVIFVATGDGATGSTGAVQRSKDGGRTWQMLTMPVEPNTPIWTFATHAADPGLILACSHYGQLFRSDDGGDSWTKLRREFTEIRALAWMPN
;
A
#
# COMPACT_ATOMS: atom_id res chain seq x y z
N MET A 1 -19.00 -8.23 20.24
CA MET A 1 -18.06 -7.25 20.83
C MET A 1 -17.76 -6.23 19.77
N THR A 2 -18.04 -4.96 20.01
CA THR A 2 -17.59 -3.86 19.13
C THR A 2 -16.07 -3.90 19.15
N LYS A 3 -15.44 -4.13 18.01
CA LYS A 3 -13.98 -4.12 17.92
C LYS A 3 -13.51 -2.68 18.00
N ASP A 4 -12.61 -2.43 18.92
CA ASP A 4 -12.13 -1.12 19.30
C ASP A 4 -10.88 -0.77 18.44
N PHE A 5 -11.12 -0.36 17.19
CA PHE A 5 -10.09 0.12 16.26
C PHE A 5 -10.65 1.15 15.29
N GLY A 6 -9.80 2.07 14.87
CA GLY A 6 -10.14 3.08 13.88
C GLY A 6 -9.87 2.62 12.45
N ILE A 7 -10.66 3.11 11.50
CA ILE A 7 -10.42 2.91 10.05
C ILE A 7 -10.38 4.29 9.38
N SER A 8 -9.40 4.48 8.49
CA SER A 8 -9.34 5.61 7.59
C SER A 8 -9.37 5.15 6.14
N VAL A 9 -10.21 5.81 5.33
CA VAL A 9 -10.40 5.55 3.90
C VAL A 9 -10.08 6.81 3.11
N GLY A 10 -9.15 6.70 2.18
CA GLY A 10 -8.81 7.75 1.22
C GLY A 10 -9.53 7.53 -0.10
N THR A 11 -10.27 8.54 -0.56
CA THR A 11 -11.08 8.47 -1.78
C THR A 11 -10.63 9.46 -2.83
N VAL A 12 -11.10 9.28 -4.05
CA VAL A 12 -10.95 10.25 -5.12
C VAL A 12 -12.16 11.19 -5.14
N GLY A 13 -11.89 12.48 -4.89
CA GLY A 13 -12.89 13.55 -5.03
C GLY A 13 -13.90 13.67 -3.88
N THR A 14 -13.76 12.85 -2.80
CA THR A 14 -14.57 13.03 -1.58
C THR A 14 -13.72 13.06 -0.30
N GLY A 15 -12.41 13.26 -0.43
CA GLY A 15 -11.45 13.39 0.66
C GLY A 15 -11.25 12.10 1.44
N ALA A 16 -11.03 12.23 2.74
CA ALA A 16 -10.88 11.10 3.65
C ALA A 16 -12.12 10.87 4.49
N TRP A 17 -12.33 9.62 4.90
CA TRP A 17 -13.38 9.18 5.79
C TRP A 17 -12.78 8.43 6.97
N HIS A 18 -13.37 8.62 8.13
CA HIS A 18 -12.93 8.03 9.38
C HIS A 18 -14.07 7.30 10.09
N SER A 19 -13.76 6.13 10.65
CA SER A 19 -14.58 5.38 11.58
C SER A 19 -13.76 5.12 12.85
N ALA A 20 -14.33 5.35 14.01
CA ALA A 20 -13.68 5.07 15.31
C ALA A 20 -14.12 3.74 15.93
N ASP A 21 -15.04 3.02 15.30
CA ASP A 21 -15.77 1.87 15.84
C ASP A 21 -15.74 0.63 14.91
N GLY A 22 -14.61 0.45 14.20
CA GLY A 22 -14.41 -0.72 13.34
C GLY A 22 -15.28 -0.74 12.09
N GLY A 23 -15.80 0.41 11.66
CA GLY A 23 -16.58 0.55 10.43
C GLY A 23 -18.10 0.55 10.62
N GLU A 24 -18.59 0.64 11.86
CA GLU A 24 -20.03 0.72 12.14
C GLU A 24 -20.59 2.10 11.79
N THR A 25 -19.89 3.17 12.24
CA THR A 25 -20.25 4.55 11.91
C THR A 25 -19.12 5.27 11.20
N TRP A 26 -19.47 6.21 10.33
CA TRP A 26 -18.52 6.92 9.50
C TRP A 26 -18.77 8.41 9.48
N ARG A 27 -17.68 9.17 9.55
CA ARG A 27 -17.72 10.61 9.30
C ARG A 27 -16.67 10.99 8.27
N ARG A 28 -17.00 11.99 7.48
CA ARG A 28 -16.05 12.62 6.58
C ARG A 28 -15.06 13.45 7.39
N VAL A 29 -13.81 13.41 7.04
CA VAL A 29 -12.79 14.28 7.63
C VAL A 29 -12.98 15.69 7.07
N GLY A 30 -13.41 16.60 7.93
CA GLY A 30 -13.75 17.98 7.56
C GLY A 30 -12.74 19.02 8.00
N LYS A 31 -11.67 18.63 8.72
CA LYS A 31 -10.66 19.54 9.24
C LYS A 31 -9.28 19.19 8.66
N GLY A 32 -8.69 20.17 7.97
CA GLY A 32 -7.32 20.10 7.44
C GLY A 32 -7.19 19.50 6.05
N LEU A 33 -8.09 18.63 5.65
CA LEU A 33 -8.18 18.14 4.27
C LEU A 33 -9.31 18.83 3.52
N TRP A 34 -9.09 19.14 2.25
CA TRP A 34 -10.14 19.63 1.38
C TRP A 34 -11.18 18.55 1.14
N ASN A 35 -12.43 18.97 1.10
CA ASN A 35 -13.55 18.05 0.89
C ASN A 35 -13.46 17.26 -0.43
N GLU A 36 -12.79 17.81 -1.42
CA GLU A 36 -12.67 17.26 -2.77
C GLU A 36 -11.28 16.65 -3.03
N SER A 37 -10.41 16.61 -1.99
CA SER A 37 -9.07 16.03 -2.11
C SER A 37 -9.13 14.60 -2.63
N ARG A 38 -8.12 14.26 -3.40
CA ARG A 38 -7.81 12.88 -3.78
C ARG A 38 -6.77 12.34 -2.81
N VAL A 39 -7.14 11.35 -2.04
CA VAL A 39 -6.23 10.74 -1.05
C VAL A 39 -5.74 9.40 -1.59
N PHE A 40 -4.46 9.36 -1.97
CA PHE A 40 -3.86 8.23 -2.67
C PHE A 40 -3.11 7.27 -1.75
N GLY A 41 -2.59 7.77 -0.63
CA GLY A 41 -1.82 6.99 0.35
C GLY A 41 -2.25 7.29 1.77
N LEU A 42 -2.31 6.26 2.61
CA LEU A 42 -2.51 6.34 4.06
C LEU A 42 -1.52 5.40 4.72
N THR A 43 -0.75 5.91 5.70
CA THR A 43 0.25 5.10 6.40
C THR A 43 0.23 5.45 7.88
N VAL A 44 -0.04 4.43 8.70
CA VAL A 44 -0.06 4.53 10.16
C VAL A 44 1.36 4.45 10.70
N HIS A 45 1.68 5.27 11.69
CA HIS A 45 2.95 5.21 12.39
C HIS A 45 3.09 3.86 13.13
N PRO A 46 4.23 3.17 13.05
CA PRO A 46 4.36 1.79 13.50
C PRO A 46 4.17 1.59 15.01
N THR A 47 4.40 2.62 15.83
CA THR A 47 4.34 2.54 17.30
C THR A 47 3.41 3.56 17.95
N LYS A 48 2.88 4.54 17.20
CA LYS A 48 1.99 5.61 17.67
C LYS A 48 0.74 5.64 16.81
N ALA A 49 -0.27 4.86 17.17
CA ALA A 49 -1.48 4.69 16.37
C ALA A 49 -2.26 5.99 16.13
N GLU A 50 -2.03 7.02 16.94
CA GLU A 50 -2.61 8.36 16.76
C GLU A 50 -2.01 9.12 15.56
N ILE A 51 -0.82 8.73 15.10
CA ILE A 51 -0.14 9.38 13.97
C ILE A 51 -0.45 8.62 12.66
N LEU A 52 -1.01 9.36 11.71
CA LEU A 52 -1.34 8.87 10.37
C LEU A 52 -0.88 9.89 9.34
N TYR A 53 -0.14 9.46 8.33
CA TYR A 53 0.20 10.29 7.18
C TYR A 53 -0.76 10.02 6.02
N ALA A 54 -1.12 11.08 5.30
CA ALA A 54 -1.94 11.01 4.09
C ALA A 54 -1.23 11.69 2.92
N GLY A 55 -1.12 10.97 1.81
CA GLY A 55 -0.65 11.50 0.53
C GLY A 55 -1.84 11.89 -0.35
N THR A 56 -1.81 13.10 -0.87
CA THR A 56 -2.93 13.69 -1.62
C THR A 56 -2.49 14.23 -2.98
N ASP A 57 -3.43 14.84 -3.70
CA ASP A 57 -3.17 15.54 -4.96
C ASP A 57 -2.53 16.93 -4.79
N ASP A 58 -2.38 17.41 -3.56
CA ASP A 58 -1.74 18.69 -3.25
C ASP A 58 -0.70 18.58 -2.12
N GLY A 59 -0.03 17.43 -2.00
CA GLY A 59 1.06 17.22 -1.08
C GLY A 59 0.80 16.18 0.01
N ILE A 60 1.53 16.29 1.11
CA ILE A 60 1.50 15.36 2.23
C ILE A 60 0.90 16.00 3.47
N TYR A 61 0.10 15.22 4.18
CA TYR A 61 -0.61 15.62 5.41
C TYR A 61 -0.30 14.66 6.54
N ARG A 62 -0.45 15.14 7.78
CA ARG A 62 -0.32 14.31 8.98
C ARG A 62 -1.51 14.53 9.91
N SER A 63 -2.03 13.44 10.44
CA SER A 63 -2.94 13.42 11.59
C SER A 63 -2.17 13.05 12.85
N GLN A 64 -2.59 13.60 13.99
CA GLN A 64 -2.11 13.26 15.33
C GLN A 64 -3.28 12.84 16.25
N ASP A 65 -4.43 12.55 15.67
CA ASP A 65 -5.67 12.22 16.35
C ASP A 65 -6.40 11.04 15.66
N ARG A 66 -5.62 10.07 15.14
CA ARG A 66 -6.11 8.84 14.48
C ARG A 66 -6.92 9.09 13.22
N GLY A 67 -6.61 10.14 12.48
CA GLY A 67 -7.28 10.45 11.22
C GLY A 67 -8.59 11.24 11.36
N VAL A 68 -8.86 11.80 12.53
CA VAL A 68 -10.02 12.68 12.77
C VAL A 68 -9.81 14.05 12.12
N SER A 69 -8.58 14.56 12.21
CA SER A 69 -8.15 15.79 11.52
C SER A 69 -6.76 15.64 10.95
N PHE A 70 -6.42 16.53 10.01
CA PHE A 70 -5.10 16.54 9.37
C PHE A 70 -4.51 17.94 9.35
N GLU A 71 -3.20 18.03 9.36
CA GLU A 71 -2.42 19.23 9.08
C GLU A 71 -1.60 19.00 7.81
N ARG A 72 -1.54 19.99 6.93
CA ARG A 72 -0.65 19.96 5.76
C ARG A 72 0.78 20.16 6.22
N LEU A 73 1.68 19.31 5.78
CA LEU A 73 3.11 19.47 6.04
C LEU A 73 3.72 20.31 4.92
N ASP A 74 4.57 21.28 5.29
CA ASP A 74 5.33 22.04 4.30
C ASP A 74 6.39 21.14 3.67
N SER A 75 6.37 21.06 2.34
CA SER A 75 7.24 20.14 1.61
C SER A 75 7.41 20.54 0.14
N PRO A 76 8.49 20.12 -0.52
CA PRO A 76 8.66 20.28 -1.97
C PRO A 76 7.57 19.60 -2.81
N MET A 77 6.76 18.74 -2.18
CA MET A 77 5.68 17.97 -2.83
C MET A 77 4.34 18.72 -2.86
N ASN A 78 4.27 19.96 -2.40
CA ASN A 78 3.00 20.71 -2.24
C ASN A 78 2.19 20.94 -3.53
N THR A 79 2.78 20.66 -4.68
CA THR A 79 2.12 20.72 -6.00
C THR A 79 2.16 19.38 -6.74
N MET A 80 2.49 18.31 -6.02
CA MET A 80 2.63 16.96 -6.57
C MET A 80 1.59 16.02 -5.96
N HIS A 81 1.22 15.00 -6.72
CA HIS A 81 0.42 13.92 -6.15
C HIS A 81 1.31 12.98 -5.33
N VAL A 82 1.14 12.92 -4.02
CA VAL A 82 1.84 11.96 -3.15
C VAL A 82 1.07 10.65 -3.15
N TRP A 83 1.64 9.62 -3.78
CA TRP A 83 0.97 8.33 -3.99
C TRP A 83 1.25 7.29 -2.92
N LYS A 84 2.48 7.27 -2.41
CA LYS A 84 2.90 6.29 -1.40
C LYS A 84 3.73 6.95 -0.33
N ILE A 85 3.57 6.46 0.88
CA ILE A 85 4.31 6.88 2.06
C ILE A 85 4.78 5.60 2.76
N ALA A 86 6.05 5.55 3.14
CA ALA A 86 6.59 4.50 3.98
C ALA A 86 7.29 5.13 5.18
N ILE A 87 7.05 4.57 6.35
CA ILE A 87 7.72 4.96 7.59
C ILE A 87 8.73 3.88 7.93
N ASP A 88 9.95 4.27 8.27
CA ASP A 88 10.95 3.33 8.75
C ASP A 88 10.50 2.73 10.09
N PRO A 89 10.28 1.42 10.19
CA PRO A 89 9.79 0.81 11.42
C PRO A 89 10.83 0.81 12.57
N MET A 90 12.11 0.97 12.24
CA MET A 90 13.22 1.02 13.22
C MET A 90 13.57 2.45 13.65
N ASP A 91 13.29 3.43 12.78
CA ASP A 91 13.46 4.87 13.03
C ASP A 91 12.26 5.64 12.48
N PRO A 92 11.12 5.68 13.21
CA PRO A 92 9.88 6.25 12.68
C PRO A 92 9.89 7.76 12.43
N ASP A 93 10.94 8.49 12.81
CA ASP A 93 11.16 9.85 12.38
C ASP A 93 11.63 9.93 10.92
N THR A 94 12.10 8.81 10.36
CA THR A 94 12.43 8.67 8.94
C THR A 94 11.20 8.24 8.15
N VAL A 95 10.76 9.11 7.24
CA VAL A 95 9.57 8.92 6.38
C VAL A 95 9.97 9.11 4.93
N PHE A 96 9.57 8.18 4.08
CA PHE A 96 9.72 8.25 2.63
C PHE A 96 8.38 8.58 1.97
N ALA A 97 8.42 9.37 0.91
CA ALA A 97 7.25 9.67 0.08
C ALA A 97 7.58 9.49 -1.41
N GLY A 98 6.65 8.91 -2.13
CA GLY A 98 6.72 8.71 -3.57
C GLY A 98 5.59 9.42 -4.29
N THR A 99 5.89 10.08 -5.41
CA THR A 99 4.99 11.02 -6.06
C THR A 99 4.64 10.66 -7.52
N ARG A 100 3.75 11.45 -8.08
CA ARG A 100 3.53 11.64 -9.52
C ARG A 100 3.65 13.13 -9.86
N PRO A 101 4.53 13.56 -10.78
CA PRO A 101 5.54 12.74 -11.49
C PRO A 101 6.41 11.92 -10.55
N ALA A 102 6.99 10.81 -11.05
CA ALA A 102 7.77 9.90 -10.23
C ALA A 102 9.00 10.59 -9.64
N ALA A 103 9.02 10.73 -8.33
CA ALA A 103 10.14 11.21 -7.54
C ALA A 103 10.08 10.63 -6.14
N LEU A 104 11.21 10.55 -5.46
CA LEU A 104 11.30 10.12 -4.07
C LEU A 104 11.75 11.25 -3.18
N PHE A 105 11.14 11.32 -2.01
CA PHE A 105 11.46 12.28 -0.97
C PHE A 105 11.67 11.55 0.35
N ARG A 106 12.52 12.11 1.21
CA ARG A 106 12.76 11.58 2.55
C ARG A 106 12.75 12.73 3.56
N SER A 107 12.08 12.50 4.67
CA SER A 107 12.21 13.25 5.92
C SER A 107 12.95 12.41 6.93
N ARG A 108 13.72 13.03 7.84
CA ARG A 108 14.37 12.40 9.00
C ARG A 108 13.93 13.04 10.33
N ASP A 109 12.85 13.79 10.30
CA ASP A 109 12.34 14.55 11.44
C ASP A 109 10.81 14.51 11.54
N ALA A 110 10.24 13.34 11.20
CA ALA A 110 8.80 13.08 11.20
C ALA A 110 8.00 14.04 10.29
N GLY A 111 8.57 14.42 9.15
CA GLY A 111 7.91 15.25 8.14
C GLY A 111 8.02 16.76 8.36
N LYS A 112 8.87 17.25 9.28
CA LYS A 112 9.10 18.69 9.47
C LYS A 112 9.92 19.30 8.34
N SER A 113 10.86 18.53 7.79
CA SER A 113 11.63 18.90 6.60
C SER A 113 11.76 17.73 5.62
N TRP A 114 11.93 18.03 4.34
CA TRP A 114 11.97 17.04 3.28
C TRP A 114 13.11 17.29 2.31
N GLN A 115 13.78 16.22 1.91
CA GLN A 115 14.80 16.20 0.89
C GLN A 115 14.30 15.40 -0.31
N GLN A 116 14.40 15.97 -1.52
CA GLN A 116 14.25 15.17 -2.74
C GLN A 116 15.50 14.32 -2.95
N LEU A 117 15.30 13.04 -3.21
CA LEU A 117 16.37 12.07 -3.43
C LEU A 117 16.76 12.03 -4.91
N THR A 118 18.05 11.84 -5.17
CA THR A 118 18.55 11.68 -6.54
C THR A 118 18.36 10.23 -6.97
N VAL A 119 17.38 10.00 -7.82
CA VAL A 119 17.02 8.68 -8.34
C VAL A 119 16.79 8.77 -9.83
N ASP A 120 17.42 7.87 -10.60
CA ASP A 120 17.16 7.75 -12.03
C ASP A 120 15.75 7.14 -12.24
N MET A 121 14.83 7.93 -12.76
CA MET A 121 13.45 7.55 -13.07
C MET A 121 13.06 8.12 -14.42
N ALA A 122 12.24 7.37 -15.16
CA ALA A 122 11.68 7.83 -16.43
C ALA A 122 10.77 9.06 -16.21
N GLU A 123 10.95 10.08 -17.02
CA GLU A 123 10.08 11.27 -17.03
C GLU A 123 8.75 10.97 -17.73
N GLU A 124 8.79 10.12 -18.75
CA GLU A 124 7.62 9.66 -19.51
C GLU A 124 7.69 8.16 -19.76
N CYS A 125 6.54 7.51 -19.85
CA CYS A 125 6.41 6.09 -20.18
C CYS A 125 5.22 5.85 -21.09
N GLU A 126 5.25 4.72 -21.79
CA GLU A 126 4.14 4.28 -22.62
C GLU A 126 2.87 4.03 -21.80
N ASN A 127 1.71 4.23 -22.38
CA ASN A 127 0.37 4.00 -21.83
C ASN A 127 -0.07 4.94 -20.69
N VAL A 128 0.83 5.36 -19.81
CA VAL A 128 0.50 6.18 -18.63
C VAL A 128 0.97 7.62 -18.80
N ARG A 129 1.88 7.90 -19.70
CA ARG A 129 2.61 9.14 -19.99
C ARG A 129 3.53 9.55 -18.84
N ILE A 130 2.99 9.98 -17.72
CA ILE A 130 3.76 10.43 -16.56
C ILE A 130 3.73 9.31 -15.51
N PRO A 131 4.85 8.62 -15.27
CA PRO A 131 4.92 7.55 -14.27
C PRO A 131 4.75 8.09 -12.85
N ARG A 132 4.44 7.18 -11.94
CA ARG A 132 4.33 7.44 -10.50
C ARG A 132 5.05 6.38 -9.70
N VAL A 133 5.42 6.71 -8.48
CA VAL A 133 5.83 5.73 -7.48
C VAL A 133 4.58 5.02 -6.98
N THR A 134 4.45 3.75 -7.30
CA THR A 134 3.28 2.92 -6.96
C THR A 134 3.41 2.24 -5.62
N SER A 135 4.64 2.07 -5.14
CA SER A 135 4.93 1.33 -3.91
C SER A 135 6.22 1.83 -3.25
N LEU A 136 6.26 1.78 -1.93
CA LEU A 136 7.42 2.04 -1.09
C LEU A 136 7.45 1.04 0.06
N ALA A 137 8.61 0.46 0.35
CA ALA A 137 8.83 -0.40 1.49
C ALA A 137 10.22 -0.17 2.10
N VAL A 138 10.29 -0.01 3.42
CA VAL A 138 11.52 -0.09 4.18
C VAL A 138 11.64 -1.50 4.74
N ASP A 139 12.81 -2.10 4.61
CA ASP A 139 13.06 -3.44 5.13
C ASP A 139 12.98 -3.42 6.67
N PRO A 140 12.05 -4.17 7.28
CA PRO A 140 11.85 -4.11 8.72
C PRO A 140 12.98 -4.73 9.55
N SER A 141 13.98 -5.36 8.92
CA SER A 141 15.15 -5.93 9.57
C SER A 141 16.45 -5.18 9.27
N ASP A 142 16.46 -4.29 8.27
CA ASP A 142 17.60 -3.46 7.92
C ASP A 142 17.10 -2.15 7.28
N HIS A 143 16.95 -1.11 8.06
CA HIS A 143 16.43 0.20 7.65
C HIS A 143 17.26 0.89 6.53
N ARG A 144 18.47 0.39 6.24
CA ARG A 144 19.26 0.87 5.10
C ARG A 144 18.70 0.39 3.77
N VAL A 145 17.93 -0.70 3.79
CA VAL A 145 17.35 -1.29 2.58
C VAL A 145 15.96 -0.71 2.34
N VAL A 146 15.85 0.07 1.27
CA VAL A 146 14.59 0.71 0.88
C VAL A 146 14.25 0.34 -0.55
N TRP A 147 12.97 0.05 -0.80
CA TRP A 147 12.43 -0.36 -2.08
C TRP A 147 11.40 0.64 -2.59
N ALA A 148 11.42 0.91 -3.88
CA ALA A 148 10.39 1.67 -4.56
C ALA A 148 9.98 0.97 -5.86
N GLY A 149 8.68 0.77 -6.03
CA GLY A 149 8.07 0.36 -7.29
C GLY A 149 7.67 1.59 -8.09
N VAL A 150 7.99 1.60 -9.38
CA VAL A 150 7.64 2.69 -10.30
C VAL A 150 6.81 2.13 -11.44
N GLU A 151 5.68 2.79 -11.72
CA GLU A 151 4.77 2.43 -12.80
C GLU A 151 5.49 2.48 -14.15
N VAL A 152 5.53 1.34 -14.85
CA VAL A 152 6.17 1.15 -16.17
C VAL A 152 7.67 1.46 -16.19
N ASP A 153 8.33 1.58 -15.03
CA ASP A 153 9.78 1.87 -14.93
C ASP A 153 10.54 0.94 -13.96
N GLY A 154 9.89 -0.08 -13.43
CA GLY A 154 10.53 -1.15 -12.66
C GLY A 154 10.77 -0.82 -11.19
N VAL A 155 11.61 -1.62 -10.56
CA VAL A 155 11.94 -1.52 -9.12
C VAL A 155 13.22 -0.72 -8.91
N ARG A 156 13.23 0.12 -7.90
CA ARG A 156 14.42 0.81 -7.37
C ARG A 156 14.75 0.26 -5.98
N ARG A 157 16.03 0.14 -5.68
CA ARG A 157 16.52 -0.30 -4.37
C ARG A 157 17.65 0.60 -3.89
N SER A 158 17.57 1.00 -2.64
CA SER A 158 18.68 1.56 -1.87
C SER A 158 19.23 0.53 -0.89
N LEU A 159 20.52 0.60 -0.57
CA LEU A 159 21.19 -0.20 0.47
C LEU A 159 21.85 0.68 1.55
N ASP A 160 21.57 1.99 1.51
CA ASP A 160 22.21 3.01 2.37
C ASP A 160 21.19 4.02 2.94
N GLY A 161 19.93 3.57 3.13
CA GLY A 161 18.88 4.40 3.70
C GLY A 161 18.36 5.50 2.76
N GLY A 162 18.49 5.27 1.44
CA GLY A 162 17.99 6.17 0.42
C GLY A 162 18.99 7.22 -0.06
N GLU A 163 20.29 7.11 0.28
CA GLU A 163 21.31 8.03 -0.25
C GLU A 163 21.61 7.73 -1.73
N THR A 164 21.74 6.45 -2.07
CA THR A 164 21.92 6.01 -3.46
C THR A 164 20.89 4.96 -3.85
N TRP A 165 20.57 4.90 -5.14
CA TRP A 165 19.54 4.03 -5.68
C TRP A 165 20.03 3.29 -6.92
N SER A 166 19.62 2.04 -7.04
CA SER A 166 19.88 1.21 -8.22
C SER A 166 18.57 0.68 -8.81
N ARG A 167 18.47 0.69 -10.13
CA ARG A 167 17.40 -0.02 -10.83
C ARG A 167 17.65 -1.51 -10.77
N ILE A 168 16.64 -2.27 -10.37
CA ILE A 168 16.72 -3.73 -10.22
C ILE A 168 15.99 -4.37 -11.39
N ALA A 169 16.71 -5.19 -12.16
CA ALA A 169 16.16 -5.92 -13.30
C ALA A 169 16.01 -7.42 -13.00
N GLY A 170 17.08 -8.10 -12.68
CA GLY A 170 17.18 -9.46 -12.11
C GLY A 170 16.18 -10.53 -12.59
N GLY A 171 15.61 -10.41 -13.79
CA GLY A 171 14.58 -11.33 -14.30
C GLY A 171 13.14 -10.83 -14.21
N LEU A 172 12.92 -9.61 -13.72
CA LEU A 172 11.63 -8.92 -13.84
C LEU A 172 11.36 -8.65 -15.32
N LYS A 173 10.35 -9.32 -15.86
CA LYS A 173 10.02 -9.24 -17.30
C LYS A 173 9.08 -8.09 -17.63
N ASP A 174 8.33 -7.62 -16.64
CA ASP A 174 7.35 -6.54 -16.79
C ASP A 174 7.78 -5.36 -15.90
N PRO A 175 8.05 -4.17 -16.46
CA PRO A 175 8.48 -3.01 -15.69
C PRO A 175 7.31 -2.30 -14.99
N ASP A 176 6.06 -2.67 -15.24
CA ASP A 176 4.89 -2.05 -14.61
C ASP A 176 4.71 -2.61 -13.19
N ILE A 177 5.29 -1.92 -12.22
CA ILE A 177 5.25 -2.35 -10.82
C ILE A 177 4.02 -1.76 -10.14
N HIS A 178 3.20 -2.63 -9.59
CA HIS A 178 2.02 -2.24 -8.84
C HIS A 178 2.26 -2.18 -7.33
N ASP A 179 3.05 -3.13 -6.79
CA ASP A 179 3.34 -3.16 -5.35
C ASP A 179 4.67 -3.86 -5.06
N VAL A 180 5.27 -3.53 -3.91
CA VAL A 180 6.46 -4.18 -3.34
C VAL A 180 6.23 -4.42 -1.85
N ALA A 181 6.49 -5.62 -1.37
CA ALA A 181 6.40 -5.99 0.03
C ALA A 181 7.66 -6.73 0.48
N VAL A 182 8.09 -6.50 1.72
CA VAL A 182 9.24 -7.16 2.32
C VAL A 182 8.78 -8.00 3.49
N GLY A 183 8.97 -9.30 3.40
CA GLY A 183 8.69 -10.26 4.45
C GLY A 183 9.99 -10.70 5.15
N VAL A 184 10.00 -10.62 6.47
CA VAL A 184 11.12 -11.08 7.30
C VAL A 184 10.65 -12.21 8.21
N GLY A 185 11.21 -13.40 7.99
CA GLY A 185 10.95 -14.61 8.76
C GLY A 185 12.26 -15.40 8.91
N GLU A 186 12.21 -16.71 8.75
CA GLU A 186 13.41 -17.57 8.70
C GLU A 186 14.35 -17.17 7.55
N SER A 187 13.78 -16.65 6.46
CA SER A 187 14.50 -16.03 5.36
C SER A 187 13.77 -14.73 4.95
N LYS A 188 14.55 -13.77 4.47
CA LYS A 188 14.01 -12.54 3.90
C LYS A 188 13.46 -12.83 2.50
N THR A 189 12.27 -12.36 2.23
CA THR A 189 11.66 -12.43 0.90
C THR A 189 11.13 -11.07 0.50
N VAL A 190 11.50 -10.62 -0.68
CA VAL A 190 10.91 -9.43 -1.31
C VAL A 190 9.93 -9.89 -2.37
N LEU A 191 8.72 -9.40 -2.31
CA LEU A 191 7.68 -9.66 -3.30
C LEU A 191 7.41 -8.39 -4.11
N THR A 192 7.15 -8.55 -5.38
CA THR A 192 6.63 -7.47 -6.23
C THR A 192 5.51 -7.99 -7.12
N SER A 193 4.47 -7.18 -7.30
CA SER A 193 3.40 -7.45 -8.24
C SER A 193 3.53 -6.58 -9.49
N THR A 194 3.28 -7.20 -10.61
CA THR A 194 3.04 -6.58 -11.91
C THR A 194 1.59 -6.84 -12.33
N PRO A 195 1.09 -6.28 -13.42
CA PRO A 195 -0.29 -6.54 -13.85
C PRO A 195 -0.65 -8.03 -14.00
N ARG A 196 0.32 -8.91 -14.26
CA ARG A 196 0.05 -10.31 -14.62
C ARG A 196 0.89 -11.36 -13.90
N GLU A 197 1.78 -10.96 -13.00
CA GLU A 197 2.64 -11.88 -12.27
C GLU A 197 3.05 -11.29 -10.91
N ILE A 198 3.33 -12.18 -9.99
CA ILE A 198 3.98 -11.86 -8.72
C ILE A 198 5.36 -12.48 -8.76
N PHE A 199 6.36 -11.70 -8.45
CA PHE A 199 7.73 -12.16 -8.37
C PHE A 199 8.21 -12.16 -6.93
N ALA A 200 9.01 -13.18 -6.59
CA ALA A 200 9.69 -13.29 -5.30
C ALA A 200 11.20 -13.27 -5.50
N SER A 201 11.89 -12.60 -4.61
CA SER A 201 13.36 -12.60 -4.48
C SER A 201 13.75 -12.96 -3.06
N THR A 202 14.72 -13.86 -2.90
CA THR A 202 15.33 -14.24 -1.61
C THR A 202 16.78 -13.77 -1.48
N ASP A 203 17.29 -13.08 -2.50
CA ASP A 203 18.67 -12.59 -2.60
C ASP A 203 18.74 -11.05 -2.69
N THR A 204 17.79 -10.39 -2.05
CA THR A 204 17.70 -8.92 -2.00
C THR A 204 17.57 -8.32 -3.42
N GLY A 205 16.80 -8.97 -4.30
CA GLY A 205 16.47 -8.47 -5.64
C GLY A 205 17.54 -8.70 -6.71
N GLN A 206 18.57 -9.54 -6.45
CA GLN A 206 19.53 -9.89 -7.48
C GLN A 206 18.90 -10.80 -8.54
N SER A 207 18.02 -11.71 -8.09
CA SER A 207 17.20 -12.54 -8.98
C SER A 207 15.74 -12.57 -8.53
N TRP A 208 14.84 -12.79 -9.49
CA TRP A 208 13.41 -12.83 -9.25
C TRP A 208 12.79 -14.07 -9.91
N GLN A 209 11.93 -14.74 -9.17
CA GLN A 209 11.18 -15.90 -9.64
C GLN A 209 9.68 -15.58 -9.66
N GLY A 210 9.02 -15.84 -10.79
CA GLY A 210 7.56 -15.73 -10.89
C GLY A 210 6.85 -16.84 -10.11
N LEU A 211 5.78 -16.48 -9.39
CA LEU A 211 4.98 -17.40 -8.59
C LEU A 211 3.84 -18.08 -9.36
N GLY A 212 3.76 -17.82 -10.68
CA GLY A 212 2.88 -18.53 -11.58
C GLY A 212 1.42 -18.14 -11.52
N VAL A 213 1.13 -16.85 -11.45
CA VAL A 213 -0.24 -16.29 -11.42
C VAL A 213 -1.14 -16.89 -12.49
N ALA A 214 -0.66 -16.99 -13.74
CA ALA A 214 -1.43 -17.55 -14.86
C ALA A 214 -1.88 -19.02 -14.65
N LYS A 215 -1.23 -19.76 -13.75
CA LYS A 215 -1.59 -21.16 -13.44
C LYS A 215 -2.57 -21.28 -12.27
N HIS A 216 -2.56 -20.31 -11.37
CA HIS A 216 -3.24 -20.41 -10.09
C HIS A 216 -4.45 -19.49 -9.95
N PHE A 217 -4.45 -18.35 -10.64
CA PHE A 217 -5.45 -17.32 -10.43
C PHE A 217 -6.50 -17.31 -11.55
N HIS A 218 -7.76 -17.31 -11.14
CA HIS A 218 -8.89 -17.13 -12.06
C HIS A 218 -8.89 -15.72 -12.67
N PHE A 219 -8.58 -14.71 -11.84
CA PHE A 219 -8.42 -13.32 -12.28
C PHE A 219 -6.94 -12.96 -12.33
N PRO A 220 -6.36 -12.78 -13.52
CA PRO A 220 -4.90 -12.64 -13.65
C PRO A 220 -4.37 -11.23 -13.40
N TYR A 221 -5.22 -10.22 -13.27
CA TYR A 221 -4.77 -8.86 -12.99
C TYR A 221 -4.44 -8.72 -11.50
N CYS A 222 -3.16 -8.51 -11.19
CA CYS A 222 -2.66 -8.35 -9.83
C CYS A 222 -2.47 -6.86 -9.51
N ARG A 223 -3.02 -6.40 -8.38
CA ARG A 223 -2.95 -4.98 -8.01
C ARG A 223 -2.09 -4.70 -6.79
N SER A 224 -2.35 -5.35 -5.68
CA SER A 224 -1.69 -5.07 -4.41
C SER A 224 -1.33 -6.36 -3.68
N LEU A 225 -0.33 -6.27 -2.81
CA LEU A 225 0.16 -7.33 -1.96
C LEU A 225 -0.03 -6.94 -0.50
N ALA A 226 -0.32 -7.91 0.36
CA ALA A 226 -0.18 -7.76 1.79
C ALA A 226 0.44 -9.02 2.38
N LEU A 227 1.32 -8.81 3.34
CA LEU A 227 1.85 -9.88 4.19
C LEU A 227 1.14 -9.83 5.54
N ARG A 228 0.86 -11.01 6.10
CA ARG A 228 0.39 -11.06 7.48
C ARG A 228 1.55 -10.67 8.41
N ALA A 229 1.28 -9.79 9.34
CA ALA A 229 2.34 -9.13 10.12
C ALA A 229 3.14 -10.10 11.02
N ASP A 230 2.55 -11.21 11.43
CA ASP A 230 3.17 -12.25 12.30
C ASP A 230 3.77 -13.43 11.52
N ASP A 231 3.37 -13.59 10.25
CA ASP A 231 3.86 -14.68 9.40
C ASP A 231 3.98 -14.24 7.93
N PRO A 232 5.16 -13.88 7.45
CA PRO A 232 5.39 -13.42 6.08
C PRO A 232 5.21 -14.51 5.02
N LYS A 233 5.02 -15.80 5.39
CA LYS A 233 4.62 -16.87 4.47
C LYS A 233 3.14 -16.76 4.08
N VAL A 234 2.35 -16.03 4.88
CA VAL A 234 0.95 -15.74 4.55
C VAL A 234 0.88 -14.46 3.70
N ILE A 235 0.60 -14.66 2.42
CA ILE A 235 0.57 -13.62 1.40
C ILE A 235 -0.86 -13.45 0.92
N PHE A 236 -1.35 -12.21 0.88
CA PHE A 236 -2.60 -11.84 0.22
C PHE A 236 -2.32 -11.08 -1.06
N VAL A 237 -3.08 -11.38 -2.10
CA VAL A 237 -2.99 -10.70 -3.40
C VAL A 237 -4.37 -10.17 -3.79
N ALA A 238 -4.43 -8.89 -4.07
CA ALA A 238 -5.59 -8.23 -4.64
C ALA A 238 -5.62 -8.47 -6.15
N THR A 239 -6.70 -9.06 -6.64
CA THR A 239 -6.83 -9.43 -8.06
C THR A 239 -8.14 -8.94 -8.67
N GLY A 240 -8.22 -8.97 -9.98
CA GLY A 240 -9.40 -8.66 -10.76
C GLY A 240 -9.31 -9.11 -12.22
N ASP A 241 -10.35 -8.84 -12.96
CA ASP A 241 -10.45 -9.15 -14.40
C ASP A 241 -9.69 -8.13 -15.28
N GLY A 242 -9.31 -6.97 -14.75
CA GLY A 242 -8.50 -5.94 -15.43
C GLY A 242 -8.32 -4.70 -14.57
N ALA A 243 -7.56 -3.71 -15.04
CA ALA A 243 -7.27 -2.47 -14.29
C ALA A 243 -8.54 -1.65 -13.96
N THR A 244 -9.50 -1.66 -14.88
CA THR A 244 -10.83 -1.04 -14.75
C THR A 244 -11.92 -2.10 -14.87
N GLY A 245 -11.65 -3.28 -14.32
CA GLY A 245 -12.50 -4.43 -14.41
C GLY A 245 -13.80 -4.31 -13.62
N SER A 246 -14.66 -5.30 -13.78
CA SER A 246 -16.01 -5.36 -13.21
C SER A 246 -16.14 -6.33 -12.04
N THR A 247 -15.07 -7.07 -11.74
CA THR A 247 -15.03 -8.01 -10.62
C THR A 247 -13.63 -8.18 -10.07
N GLY A 248 -13.52 -8.75 -8.88
CA GLY A 248 -12.24 -8.98 -8.22
C GLY A 248 -12.27 -10.15 -7.25
N ALA A 249 -11.10 -10.52 -6.77
CA ALA A 249 -10.95 -11.56 -5.77
C ALA A 249 -9.74 -11.29 -4.87
N VAL A 250 -9.72 -11.95 -3.74
CA VAL A 250 -8.55 -12.05 -2.87
C VAL A 250 -7.97 -13.45 -3.02
N GLN A 251 -6.70 -13.53 -3.36
CA GLN A 251 -5.92 -14.76 -3.35
C GLN A 251 -5.08 -14.82 -2.09
N ARG A 252 -4.93 -15.99 -1.49
CA ARG A 252 -4.07 -16.20 -0.33
C ARG A 252 -3.15 -17.39 -0.52
N SER A 253 -1.89 -17.22 -0.14
CA SER A 253 -0.96 -18.31 0.12
C SER A 253 -0.68 -18.39 1.62
N LYS A 254 -0.47 -19.60 2.17
CA LYS A 254 -0.01 -19.84 3.54
C LYS A 254 1.40 -20.46 3.58
N ASP A 255 2.07 -20.57 2.44
CA ASP A 255 3.33 -21.30 2.28
C ASP A 255 4.39 -20.54 1.45
N GLY A 256 4.30 -19.21 1.44
CA GLY A 256 5.25 -18.35 0.74
C GLY A 256 5.06 -18.33 -0.78
N GLY A 257 3.84 -18.55 -1.24
CA GLY A 257 3.49 -18.47 -2.67
C GLY A 257 3.61 -19.79 -3.43
N ARG A 258 3.82 -20.93 -2.75
CA ARG A 258 3.89 -22.25 -3.38
C ARG A 258 2.51 -22.77 -3.79
N THR A 259 1.52 -22.55 -2.94
CA THR A 259 0.12 -22.87 -3.21
C THR A 259 -0.77 -21.64 -2.96
N TRP A 260 -1.88 -21.58 -3.68
CA TRP A 260 -2.79 -20.45 -3.65
C TRP A 260 -4.24 -20.89 -3.49
N GLN A 261 -4.99 -20.10 -2.75
CA GLN A 261 -6.42 -20.26 -2.56
C GLN A 261 -7.14 -18.94 -2.88
N MET A 262 -8.12 -18.99 -3.76
CA MET A 262 -9.08 -17.89 -3.90
C MET A 262 -10.03 -17.90 -2.70
N LEU A 263 -10.11 -16.77 -2.00
CA LEU A 263 -10.93 -16.64 -0.81
C LEU A 263 -12.40 -16.36 -1.19
N THR A 264 -13.30 -16.94 -0.42
CA THR A 264 -14.74 -16.68 -0.58
C THR A 264 -15.07 -15.33 0.02
N MET A 265 -15.52 -14.41 -0.81
CA MET A 265 -16.01 -13.11 -0.37
C MET A 265 -17.51 -13.17 -0.07
N PRO A 266 -18.02 -12.35 0.89
CA PRO A 266 -19.44 -12.37 1.29
C PRO A 266 -20.39 -11.88 0.19
N VAL A 267 -19.87 -11.13 -0.77
CA VAL A 267 -20.51 -10.72 -2.02
C VAL A 267 -19.44 -10.67 -3.11
N GLU A 268 -19.84 -10.78 -4.36
CA GLU A 268 -18.93 -10.56 -5.48
C GLU A 268 -18.44 -9.11 -5.47
N PRO A 269 -17.11 -8.86 -5.45
CA PRO A 269 -16.59 -7.50 -5.54
C PRO A 269 -17.02 -6.83 -6.84
N ASN A 270 -17.46 -5.57 -6.74
CA ASN A 270 -17.98 -4.80 -7.88
C ASN A 270 -16.90 -4.29 -8.84
N THR A 271 -15.63 -4.49 -8.50
CA THR A 271 -14.43 -4.15 -9.28
C THR A 271 -13.24 -4.91 -8.72
N PRO A 272 -12.05 -4.85 -9.35
CA PRO A 272 -10.83 -5.40 -8.76
C PRO A 272 -10.65 -4.97 -7.31
N ILE A 273 -10.20 -5.91 -6.47
CA ILE A 273 -9.72 -5.56 -5.14
C ILE A 273 -8.51 -4.65 -5.32
N TRP A 274 -8.48 -3.52 -4.61
CA TRP A 274 -7.52 -2.46 -4.88
C TRP A 274 -6.35 -2.45 -3.92
N THR A 275 -6.62 -2.55 -2.62
CA THR A 275 -5.58 -2.54 -1.59
C THR A 275 -6.04 -3.24 -0.32
N PHE A 276 -5.08 -3.53 0.55
CA PHE A 276 -5.28 -4.08 1.87
C PHE A 276 -4.81 -3.09 2.94
N ALA A 277 -5.29 -3.30 4.17
CA ALA A 277 -4.70 -2.73 5.37
C ALA A 277 -4.50 -3.85 6.39
N THR A 278 -3.25 -4.01 6.83
CA THR A 278 -2.80 -4.92 7.88
C THR A 278 -2.02 -4.14 8.94
N HIS A 279 -1.96 -4.64 10.17
CA HIS A 279 -1.19 -4.01 11.24
C HIS A 279 -0.72 -5.07 12.24
N ALA A 280 0.47 -4.87 12.81
CA ALA A 280 1.09 -5.84 13.73
C ALA A 280 0.33 -6.00 15.07
N ALA A 281 -0.47 -5.01 15.46
CA ALA A 281 -1.25 -5.06 16.70
C ALA A 281 -2.33 -6.15 16.70
N ASP A 282 -2.87 -6.50 15.52
CA ASP A 282 -3.78 -7.63 15.33
C ASP A 282 -3.56 -8.24 13.95
N PRO A 283 -2.70 -9.27 13.83
CA PRO A 283 -2.45 -9.94 12.56
C PRO A 283 -3.67 -10.67 11.97
N GLY A 284 -4.69 -10.93 12.79
CA GLY A 284 -5.96 -11.50 12.35
C GLY A 284 -6.88 -10.51 11.68
N LEU A 285 -6.72 -9.21 11.97
CA LEU A 285 -7.54 -8.16 11.38
C LEU A 285 -6.96 -7.70 10.05
N ILE A 286 -7.70 -7.97 8.97
CA ILE A 286 -7.33 -7.58 7.62
C ILE A 286 -8.50 -6.83 7.00
N LEU A 287 -8.22 -5.66 6.46
CA LEU A 287 -9.18 -4.94 5.63
C LEU A 287 -8.77 -5.05 4.16
N ALA A 288 -9.75 -5.13 3.28
CA ALA A 288 -9.59 -5.04 1.84
C ALA A 288 -10.66 -4.11 1.26
N CYS A 289 -10.36 -3.47 0.14
CA CYS A 289 -11.37 -2.68 -0.57
C CYS A 289 -11.39 -3.00 -2.04
N SER A 290 -12.58 -2.91 -2.67
CA SER A 290 -12.68 -2.80 -4.11
C SER A 290 -12.35 -1.37 -4.55
N HIS A 291 -11.96 -1.21 -5.81
CA HIS A 291 -11.67 0.10 -6.38
C HIS A 291 -12.87 1.06 -6.27
N TYR A 292 -14.09 0.54 -6.48
CA TYR A 292 -15.33 1.33 -6.41
C TYR A 292 -16.13 1.08 -5.13
N GLY A 293 -15.44 1.28 -3.98
CA GLY A 293 -16.06 1.69 -2.75
C GLY A 293 -16.48 0.61 -1.77
N GLN A 294 -16.43 -0.67 -2.11
CA GLN A 294 -16.75 -1.71 -1.14
C GLN A 294 -15.58 -1.93 -0.16
N LEU A 295 -15.91 -2.12 1.11
CA LEU A 295 -14.96 -2.51 2.14
C LEU A 295 -15.29 -3.90 2.67
N PHE A 296 -14.25 -4.70 2.86
CA PHE A 296 -14.30 -6.04 3.40
C PHE A 296 -13.39 -6.15 4.61
N ARG A 297 -13.83 -6.88 5.62
CA ARG A 297 -13.11 -7.12 6.87
C ARG A 297 -13.03 -8.62 7.17
N SER A 298 -11.85 -9.08 7.49
CA SER A 298 -11.60 -10.36 8.12
C SER A 298 -11.07 -10.13 9.53
N ASP A 299 -11.50 -10.95 10.48
CA ASP A 299 -11.09 -10.92 11.88
C ASP A 299 -10.32 -12.17 12.28
N ASP A 300 -10.07 -13.08 11.34
CA ASP A 300 -9.52 -14.42 11.55
C ASP A 300 -8.35 -14.74 10.56
N GLY A 301 -7.61 -13.72 10.13
CA GLY A 301 -6.48 -13.89 9.23
C GLY A 301 -6.86 -14.27 7.80
N GLY A 302 -8.05 -13.87 7.38
CA GLY A 302 -8.55 -14.08 6.02
C GLY A 302 -9.32 -15.39 5.83
N ASP A 303 -9.64 -16.13 6.89
CA ASP A 303 -10.42 -17.37 6.77
C ASP A 303 -11.90 -17.10 6.50
N SER A 304 -12.45 -16.00 7.05
CA SER A 304 -13.78 -15.49 6.72
C SER A 304 -13.77 -13.97 6.50
N TRP A 305 -14.76 -13.48 5.74
CA TRP A 305 -14.88 -12.07 5.39
C TRP A 305 -16.31 -11.57 5.60
N THR A 306 -16.43 -10.32 6.04
CA THR A 306 -17.67 -9.56 6.11
C THR A 306 -17.57 -8.30 5.27
N LYS A 307 -18.64 -7.92 4.55
CA LYS A 307 -18.73 -6.65 3.86
C LYS A 307 -19.24 -5.59 4.84
N LEU A 308 -18.52 -4.48 4.97
CA LEU A 308 -18.99 -3.34 5.75
C LEU A 308 -20.18 -2.66 5.04
N ARG A 309 -21.11 -2.09 5.83
CA ARG A 309 -22.37 -1.58 5.29
C ARG A 309 -22.19 -0.35 4.39
N ARG A 310 -21.22 0.54 4.76
CA ARG A 310 -20.97 1.74 3.99
C ARG A 310 -20.18 1.43 2.74
N GLU A 311 -20.59 1.97 1.63
CA GLU A 311 -19.85 2.07 0.39
C GLU A 311 -19.39 3.52 0.16
N PHE A 312 -18.29 3.66 -0.59
CA PHE A 312 -17.65 4.93 -0.90
C PHE A 312 -17.61 5.16 -2.41
N THR A 313 -17.10 6.30 -2.81
CA THR A 313 -16.62 6.53 -4.17
C THR A 313 -15.33 5.73 -4.41
N GLU A 314 -14.59 6.03 -5.45
CA GLU A 314 -13.32 5.40 -5.75
C GLU A 314 -12.37 5.45 -4.55
N ILE A 315 -11.96 4.28 -4.02
CA ILE A 315 -11.01 4.16 -2.92
C ILE A 315 -9.60 3.97 -3.48
N ARG A 316 -8.64 4.74 -2.95
CA ARG A 316 -7.22 4.62 -3.31
C ARG A 316 -6.35 4.23 -2.12
N ALA A 317 -6.78 4.52 -0.91
CA ALA A 317 -6.01 4.27 0.29
C ALA A 317 -6.91 3.75 1.42
N LEU A 318 -6.36 2.84 2.21
CA LEU A 318 -7.02 2.21 3.33
C LEU A 318 -5.99 2.00 4.45
N ALA A 319 -6.38 2.35 5.67
CA ALA A 319 -5.58 2.10 6.86
C ALA A 319 -6.49 1.78 8.04
N TRP A 320 -6.02 0.98 8.99
CA TRP A 320 -6.65 0.84 10.28
C TRP A 320 -5.64 1.03 11.42
N MET A 321 -6.11 1.50 12.54
CA MET A 321 -5.32 1.90 13.70
C MET A 321 -5.86 1.22 14.95
N PRO A 322 -5.03 0.56 15.78
CA PRO A 322 -5.44 0.09 17.08
C PRO A 322 -5.79 1.27 18.01
N ASN A 323 -6.72 1.06 18.92
CA ASN A 323 -7.07 2.04 19.96
C ASN A 323 -6.15 1.93 21.17
#